data_028461de9d7d2af4853ce3268f471515
#
_entry.id   028461de9d7d2af4853ce3268f471515
#
_cell.length_a   1.000
_cell.length_b   1.000
_cell.length_c   1.000
_cell.angle_alpha   90.00
_cell.angle_beta   90.00
_cell.angle_gamma   90.00
#
_symmetry.space_group_name_H-M   'P 1'
#
loop_
_entity.id
_entity.type
_entity.pdbx_description
1 polymer ?
#
loop_
_entity_poly.entity_id
_entity_poly.type
_entity_poly.pdbx_seq_one_letter_code
_entity_poly.pdbx_strand_id
1 'polypeptide(L)'
;MPGYSSKNATRFVYRICCLVLLLPILLTCTPSKRIYSQLSDTEYTSPDYRAMLDKWTRKGSIHKGLGTELLVTATYQSEEFRRAFAKEYGRLYMQTPEENQKMLDDQMSAAGDYDGFLVAVYTPEKEWDDFSETGSLWRVYLIKDGRFRLEPLEIRKVKKQRTLSREIGRYRAMSESFLPYVNPWTTLYVFRFKRNGLPEASHSLELILTSPSGSTSLKWDL
;
A
#
# COMPACT_ATOMS: atom_id res chain seq x y z
N MET A 1 -6.86 53.03 62.72
CA MET A 1 -5.95 52.06 62.13
C MET A 1 -6.82 50.84 61.65
N PRO A 2 -7.00 50.62 60.40
CA PRO A 2 -7.83 49.47 59.92
C PRO A 2 -6.96 48.20 59.77
N GLY A 3 -7.37 47.17 60.50
CA GLY A 3 -6.77 45.83 60.41
C GLY A 3 -6.94 45.21 59.05
N TYR A 4 -5.87 44.99 58.32
CA TYR A 4 -5.81 44.34 57.03
C TYR A 4 -6.09 42.80 57.21
N SER A 5 -7.23 42.35 56.70
CA SER A 5 -7.74 41.02 56.91
C SER A 5 -6.82 39.97 56.31
N SER A 6 -6.11 39.24 57.15
CA SER A 6 -5.25 38.05 56.82
C SER A 6 -5.92 36.95 55.99
N LYS A 7 -7.24 36.92 55.96
CA LYS A 7 -8.02 35.88 55.26
C LYS A 7 -7.96 35.98 53.71
N ASN A 8 -7.71 37.15 53.17
CA ASN A 8 -7.64 37.37 51.74
C ASN A 8 -6.27 36.97 51.14
N ALA A 9 -5.20 37.16 51.93
CA ALA A 9 -3.85 36.77 51.52
C ALA A 9 -3.73 35.22 51.42
N THR A 10 -4.31 34.50 52.37
CA THR A 10 -4.27 33.00 52.37
C THR A 10 -5.08 32.43 51.23
N ARG A 11 -6.24 33.02 50.88
CA ARG A 11 -7.03 32.61 49.73
C ARG A 11 -6.35 32.90 48.38
N PHE A 12 -5.60 33.95 48.29
CA PHE A 12 -4.84 34.30 47.08
C PHE A 12 -3.65 33.36 46.86
N VAL A 13 -2.93 33.03 47.91
CA VAL A 13 -1.81 32.07 47.88
C VAL A 13 -2.33 30.66 47.50
N TYR A 14 -3.46 30.22 48.03
CA TYR A 14 -4.07 28.92 47.71
C TYR A 14 -4.48 28.84 46.23
N ARG A 15 -5.04 29.90 45.65
CA ARG A 15 -5.42 29.97 44.23
C ARG A 15 -4.20 29.92 43.32
N ILE A 16 -3.10 30.56 43.68
CA ILE A 16 -1.86 30.51 42.91
C ILE A 16 -1.21 29.13 43.01
N CYS A 17 -1.17 28.50 44.20
CA CYS A 17 -0.68 27.15 44.36
C CYS A 17 -1.49 26.09 43.53
N CYS A 18 -2.84 26.20 43.53
CA CYS A 18 -3.67 25.34 42.72
C CYS A 18 -3.44 25.54 41.22
N LEU A 19 -3.23 26.77 40.75
CA LEU A 19 -2.93 27.08 39.35
C LEU A 19 -1.55 26.57 38.92
N VAL A 20 -0.55 26.65 39.77
CA VAL A 20 0.81 26.15 39.52
C VAL A 20 0.86 24.61 39.53
N LEU A 21 0.05 23.95 40.37
CA LEU A 21 -0.08 22.47 40.40
C LEU A 21 -0.86 21.89 39.22
N LEU A 22 -1.75 22.66 38.58
CA LEU A 22 -2.50 22.23 37.41
C LEU A 22 -1.74 22.43 36.10
N LEU A 23 -0.74 23.28 36.04
CA LEU A 23 0.04 23.57 34.82
C LEU A 23 0.81 22.36 34.26
N PRO A 24 1.44 21.49 35.07
CA PRO A 24 2.15 20.32 34.51
C PRO A 24 1.25 19.23 33.94
N ILE A 25 -0.04 19.21 34.33
CA ILE A 25 -0.97 18.19 33.82
C ILE A 25 -1.37 18.47 32.37
N LEU A 26 -1.33 19.70 31.90
CA LEU A 26 -1.65 20.06 30.51
C LEU A 26 -0.46 19.90 29.55
N LEU A 27 0.75 19.71 30.05
CA LEU A 27 1.97 19.55 29.23
C LEU A 27 2.31 18.07 28.93
N THR A 28 1.58 17.11 29.51
CA THR A 28 1.88 15.68 29.31
C THR A 28 1.04 15.02 28.22
N CYS A 29 0.14 15.74 27.55
CA CYS A 29 -0.51 15.24 26.35
C CYS A 29 0.35 15.49 25.10
N THR A 30 1.56 14.96 25.07
CA THR A 30 2.23 14.73 23.80
C THR A 30 1.62 13.48 23.18
N PRO A 31 0.98 13.57 22.00
CA PRO A 31 0.47 12.36 21.35
C PRO A 31 1.65 11.44 21.12
N SER A 32 1.59 10.26 21.71
CA SER A 32 2.58 9.20 21.58
C SER A 32 2.59 8.66 20.14
N LYS A 33 2.98 9.50 19.18
CA LYS A 33 3.24 9.08 17.79
C LYS A 33 4.44 8.15 17.67
N ARG A 34 5.28 8.07 18.71
CA ARG A 34 6.52 7.27 18.64
C ARG A 34 6.35 5.78 18.94
N ILE A 35 5.31 5.38 19.66
CA ILE A 35 5.17 3.95 20.03
C ILE A 35 4.61 3.15 18.87
N TYR A 36 3.70 3.69 18.06
CA TYR A 36 3.17 3.00 16.88
C TYR A 36 4.13 2.95 15.70
N SER A 37 5.05 3.90 15.56
CA SER A 37 6.06 3.88 14.50
C SER A 37 7.24 2.94 14.77
N GLN A 38 7.45 2.53 16.03
CA GLN A 38 8.49 1.57 16.40
C GLN A 38 8.02 0.11 16.35
N LEU A 39 6.70 -0.12 16.27
CA LEU A 39 6.12 -1.45 16.12
C LEU A 39 5.65 -1.73 14.67
N SER A 40 5.91 -0.83 13.73
CA SER A 40 5.66 -1.13 12.33
C SER A 40 6.79 -2.04 11.85
N ASP A 41 6.43 -3.24 11.40
CA ASP A 41 7.29 -4.29 10.85
C ASP A 41 8.15 -3.88 9.63
N THR A 42 8.32 -2.58 9.38
CA THR A 42 9.19 -2.02 8.34
C THR A 42 10.67 -2.28 8.58
N GLU A 43 11.03 -2.79 9.76
CA GLU A 43 12.43 -3.07 10.13
C GLU A 43 12.98 -4.33 9.45
N TYR A 44 12.12 -5.21 8.94
CA TYR A 44 12.53 -6.48 8.33
C TYR A 44 12.95 -6.36 6.87
N THR A 45 12.48 -5.37 6.13
CA THR A 45 12.85 -5.16 4.72
C THR A 45 14.00 -4.18 4.56
N SER A 46 14.88 -4.45 3.59
CA SER A 46 16.03 -3.59 3.32
C SER A 46 15.59 -2.19 2.82
N PRO A 47 16.39 -1.13 3.10
CA PRO A 47 16.14 0.20 2.56
C PRO A 47 16.06 0.21 1.02
N ASP A 48 16.91 -0.59 0.35
CA ASP A 48 16.94 -0.71 -1.11
C ASP A 48 15.62 -1.23 -1.66
N TYR A 49 15.06 -2.28 -1.02
CA TYR A 49 13.77 -2.83 -1.43
C TYR A 49 12.64 -1.81 -1.23
N ARG A 50 12.64 -1.10 -0.10
CA ARG A 50 11.62 -0.07 0.18
C ARG A 50 11.66 1.06 -0.83
N ALA A 51 12.84 1.56 -1.16
CA ALA A 51 13.00 2.59 -2.19
C ALA A 51 12.47 2.12 -3.55
N MET A 52 12.71 0.85 -3.89
CA MET A 52 12.20 0.26 -5.13
C MET A 52 10.68 0.06 -5.10
N LEU A 53 10.13 -0.36 -3.97
CA LEU A 53 8.69 -0.46 -3.78
C LEU A 53 8.02 0.92 -3.93
N ASP A 54 8.56 1.95 -3.30
CA ASP A 54 8.04 3.33 -3.38
C ASP A 54 8.11 3.87 -4.82
N LYS A 55 9.21 3.61 -5.53
CA LYS A 55 9.38 3.99 -6.94
C LYS A 55 8.24 3.48 -7.81
N TRP A 56 7.84 2.21 -7.61
CA TRP A 56 6.88 1.52 -8.47
C TRP A 56 5.45 1.45 -7.93
N THR A 57 5.18 2.06 -6.77
CA THR A 57 3.84 2.07 -6.15
C THR A 57 3.13 3.40 -6.38
N ARG A 58 1.84 3.32 -6.73
CA ARG A 58 0.94 4.47 -6.89
C ARG A 58 -0.32 4.25 -6.08
N LYS A 59 -0.96 5.35 -5.68
CA LYS A 59 -2.21 5.35 -4.92
C LYS A 59 -3.27 6.15 -5.66
N GLY A 60 -4.51 5.70 -5.58
CA GLY A 60 -5.67 6.38 -6.12
C GLY A 60 -6.89 6.18 -5.23
N SER A 61 -7.90 6.98 -5.47
CA SER A 61 -9.16 6.89 -4.73
C SER A 61 -10.33 7.37 -5.59
N ILE A 62 -11.52 6.89 -5.25
CA ILE A 62 -12.80 7.39 -5.75
C ILE A 62 -13.63 7.79 -4.54
N HIS A 63 -14.16 9.00 -4.56
CA HIS A 63 -15.03 9.54 -3.53
C HIS A 63 -16.35 10.02 -4.14
N LYS A 64 -17.44 9.86 -3.40
CA LYS A 64 -18.75 10.37 -3.76
C LYS A 64 -19.31 11.16 -2.59
N GLY A 65 -19.37 12.48 -2.73
CA GLY A 65 -19.66 13.36 -1.61
C GLY A 65 -18.57 13.24 -0.52
N LEU A 66 -18.98 12.89 0.70
CA LEU A 66 -18.07 12.65 1.83
C LEU A 66 -17.69 11.16 1.98
N GLY A 67 -18.27 10.29 1.17
CA GLY A 67 -18.02 8.84 1.22
C GLY A 67 -16.82 8.44 0.37
N THR A 68 -16.08 7.43 0.83
CA THR A 68 -15.05 6.76 0.06
C THR A 68 -15.67 5.56 -0.63
N GLU A 69 -15.58 5.50 -1.96
CA GLU A 69 -16.08 4.38 -2.78
C GLU A 69 -14.97 3.35 -3.04
N LEU A 70 -13.73 3.83 -3.22
CA LEU A 70 -12.56 3.01 -3.50
C LEU A 70 -11.30 3.67 -2.95
N LEU A 71 -10.45 2.89 -2.28
CA LEU A 71 -9.02 3.19 -2.14
C LEU A 71 -8.23 2.11 -2.84
N VAL A 72 -7.29 2.50 -3.67
CA VAL A 72 -6.43 1.56 -4.40
C VAL A 72 -4.97 1.94 -4.24
N THR A 73 -4.15 0.92 -4.00
CA THR A 73 -2.69 1.04 -4.04
C THR A 73 -2.16 -0.03 -4.98
N ALA A 74 -1.46 0.35 -6.01
CA ALA A 74 -0.94 -0.58 -7.00
C ALA A 74 0.57 -0.44 -7.16
N THR A 75 1.27 -1.57 -7.17
CA THR A 75 2.69 -1.67 -7.51
C THR A 75 2.85 -2.31 -8.87
N TYR A 76 3.45 -1.58 -9.82
CA TYR A 76 3.82 -2.15 -11.11
C TYR A 76 5.01 -3.09 -10.94
N GLN A 77 4.86 -4.31 -11.44
CA GLN A 77 5.89 -5.35 -11.41
C GLN A 77 6.91 -5.16 -12.55
N SER A 78 7.59 -4.02 -12.58
CA SER A 78 8.69 -3.77 -13.51
C SER A 78 9.81 -4.79 -13.32
N GLU A 79 10.71 -4.92 -14.30
CA GLU A 79 11.88 -5.79 -14.15
C GLU A 79 12.73 -5.39 -12.94
N GLU A 80 12.93 -4.08 -12.72
CA GLU A 80 13.65 -3.58 -11.55
C GLU A 80 12.99 -4.01 -10.23
N PHE A 81 11.67 -3.83 -10.13
CA PHE A 81 10.93 -4.25 -8.95
C PHE A 81 11.04 -5.76 -8.73
N ARG A 82 10.89 -6.57 -9.80
CA ARG A 82 11.00 -8.03 -9.73
C ARG A 82 12.38 -8.48 -9.25
N ARG A 83 13.46 -7.84 -9.74
CA ARG A 83 14.84 -8.12 -9.27
C ARG A 83 15.03 -7.78 -7.80
N ALA A 84 14.58 -6.59 -7.40
CA ALA A 84 14.65 -6.16 -5.99
C ALA A 84 13.84 -7.09 -5.08
N PHE A 85 12.66 -7.47 -5.52
CA PHE A 85 11.80 -8.41 -4.81
C PHE A 85 12.46 -9.79 -4.64
N ALA A 86 13.00 -10.38 -5.71
CA ALA A 86 13.69 -11.66 -5.65
C ALA A 86 14.90 -11.63 -4.71
N LYS A 87 15.73 -10.57 -4.79
CA LYS A 87 16.85 -10.34 -3.89
C LYS A 87 16.42 -10.28 -2.42
N GLU A 88 15.39 -9.48 -2.13
CA GLU A 88 14.89 -9.32 -0.78
C GLU A 88 14.26 -10.59 -0.23
N TYR A 89 13.52 -11.31 -1.07
CA TYR A 89 12.95 -12.59 -0.72
C TYR A 89 14.03 -13.62 -0.37
N GLY A 90 15.05 -13.74 -1.22
CA GLY A 90 16.21 -14.61 -0.97
C GLY A 90 16.89 -14.29 0.35
N ARG A 91 17.07 -13.01 0.67
CA ARG A 91 17.64 -12.54 1.93
C ARG A 91 16.80 -12.95 3.15
N LEU A 92 15.49 -12.68 3.10
CA LEU A 92 14.59 -12.91 4.24
C LEU A 92 14.32 -14.40 4.48
N TYR A 93 14.28 -15.20 3.43
CA TYR A 93 14.00 -16.63 3.53
C TYR A 93 15.27 -17.50 3.47
N MET A 94 16.45 -16.86 3.49
CA MET A 94 17.76 -17.55 3.48
C MET A 94 17.86 -18.57 2.33
N GLN A 95 17.36 -18.20 1.14
CA GLN A 95 17.43 -19.06 -0.03
C GLN A 95 18.88 -19.29 -0.47
N THR A 96 19.14 -20.48 -1.03
CA THR A 96 20.42 -20.72 -1.69
C THR A 96 20.56 -19.85 -2.96
N PRO A 97 21.79 -19.61 -3.45
CA PRO A 97 22.00 -18.89 -4.71
C PRO A 97 21.21 -19.48 -5.88
N GLU A 98 21.15 -20.82 -5.97
CA GLU A 98 20.44 -21.56 -7.02
C GLU A 98 18.91 -21.35 -6.93
N GLU A 99 18.35 -21.42 -5.71
CA GLU A 99 16.93 -21.19 -5.49
C GLU A 99 16.54 -19.75 -5.85
N ASN A 100 17.39 -18.79 -5.45
CA ASN A 100 17.15 -17.38 -5.74
C ASN A 100 17.26 -17.08 -7.24
N GLN A 101 18.27 -17.67 -7.92
CA GLN A 101 18.44 -17.54 -9.37
C GLN A 101 17.23 -18.11 -10.12
N LYS A 102 16.79 -19.30 -9.76
CA LYS A 102 15.59 -19.89 -10.37
C LYS A 102 14.36 -19.01 -10.22
N MET A 103 14.17 -18.44 -9.02
CA MET A 103 13.07 -17.52 -8.77
C MET A 103 13.18 -16.26 -9.63
N LEU A 104 14.39 -15.71 -9.78
CA LEU A 104 14.63 -14.56 -10.63
C LEU A 104 14.32 -14.85 -12.09
N ASP A 105 14.75 -16.01 -12.60
CA ASP A 105 14.49 -16.43 -13.97
C ASP A 105 12.98 -16.57 -14.23
N ASP A 106 12.23 -17.16 -13.30
CA ASP A 106 10.77 -17.27 -13.36
C ASP A 106 10.11 -15.88 -13.40
N GLN A 107 10.62 -14.91 -12.61
CA GLN A 107 10.12 -13.54 -12.58
C GLN A 107 10.43 -12.79 -13.87
N MET A 108 11.62 -12.99 -14.45
CA MET A 108 12.02 -12.35 -15.70
C MET A 108 11.25 -12.91 -16.90
N SER A 109 11.05 -14.22 -16.96
CA SER A 109 10.19 -14.84 -17.97
C SER A 109 8.78 -14.25 -17.93
N ALA A 110 8.19 -14.16 -16.75
CA ALA A 110 6.88 -13.55 -16.57
C ALA A 110 6.84 -12.06 -17.00
N ALA A 111 7.93 -11.33 -16.82
CA ALA A 111 8.02 -9.92 -17.26
C ALA A 111 8.03 -9.78 -18.79
N GLY A 112 8.51 -10.78 -19.52
CA GLY A 112 8.44 -10.83 -20.98
C GLY A 112 7.02 -11.03 -21.52
N ASP A 113 6.21 -11.79 -20.80
CA ASP A 113 4.89 -12.20 -21.28
C ASP A 113 3.80 -11.15 -20.98
N TYR A 114 3.86 -10.48 -19.84
CA TYR A 114 2.82 -9.57 -19.40
C TYR A 114 3.31 -8.44 -18.50
N ASP A 115 2.58 -7.31 -18.54
CA ASP A 115 2.67 -6.25 -17.54
C ASP A 115 1.80 -6.65 -16.35
N GLY A 116 2.44 -6.82 -15.19
CA GLY A 116 1.80 -7.25 -13.96
C GLY A 116 1.67 -6.13 -12.93
N PHE A 117 0.58 -6.15 -12.17
CA PHE A 117 0.36 -5.23 -11.06
C PHE A 117 -0.09 -6.00 -9.82
N LEU A 118 0.48 -5.64 -8.67
CA LEU A 118 -0.02 -6.02 -7.35
C LEU A 118 -0.93 -4.90 -6.87
N VAL A 119 -2.21 -5.17 -6.68
CA VAL A 119 -3.22 -4.15 -6.44
C VAL A 119 -3.96 -4.45 -5.14
N ALA A 120 -3.73 -3.63 -4.13
CA ALA A 120 -4.49 -3.67 -2.89
C ALA A 120 -5.67 -2.71 -2.98
N VAL A 121 -6.86 -3.23 -2.71
CA VAL A 121 -8.12 -2.52 -2.85
C VAL A 121 -8.86 -2.52 -1.51
N TYR A 122 -9.39 -1.36 -1.15
CA TYR A 122 -10.39 -1.22 -0.11
C TYR A 122 -11.69 -0.68 -0.74
N THR A 123 -12.79 -1.35 -0.48
CA THR A 123 -14.16 -0.90 -0.77
C THR A 123 -14.96 -0.91 0.52
N PRO A 124 -15.82 0.09 0.80
CA PRO A 124 -16.64 0.12 2.01
C PRO A 124 -17.66 -1.03 2.03
N GLU A 125 -18.23 -1.34 0.86
CA GLU A 125 -19.17 -2.44 0.68
C GLU A 125 -18.44 -3.68 0.16
N LYS A 126 -18.64 -4.80 0.85
CA LYS A 126 -17.96 -6.05 0.50
C LYS A 126 -18.38 -6.60 -0.87
N GLU A 127 -19.59 -6.32 -1.28
CA GLU A 127 -20.14 -6.69 -2.58
C GLU A 127 -19.40 -6.00 -3.74
N TRP A 128 -18.76 -4.86 -3.48
CA TRP A 128 -17.97 -4.13 -4.48
C TRP A 128 -16.52 -4.63 -4.58
N ASP A 129 -16.12 -5.55 -3.72
CA ASP A 129 -14.81 -6.22 -3.78
C ASP A 129 -14.87 -7.43 -4.74
N ASP A 130 -15.35 -7.17 -5.97
CA ASP A 130 -15.73 -8.16 -7.00
C ASP A 130 -14.88 -8.11 -8.27
N PHE A 131 -13.72 -7.45 -8.26
CA PHE A 131 -12.87 -7.21 -9.44
C PHE A 131 -12.59 -8.44 -10.29
N SER A 132 -12.55 -9.63 -9.69
CA SER A 132 -12.31 -10.91 -10.39
C SER A 132 -13.57 -11.60 -10.88
N GLU A 133 -14.76 -11.05 -10.62
CA GLU A 133 -16.02 -11.65 -10.96
C GLU A 133 -16.46 -11.27 -12.40
N THR A 134 -17.14 -12.17 -13.09
CA THR A 134 -17.60 -11.93 -14.47
C THR A 134 -18.60 -10.77 -14.57
N GLY A 135 -19.37 -10.53 -13.53
CA GLY A 135 -20.36 -9.45 -13.44
C GLY A 135 -19.90 -8.21 -12.69
N SER A 136 -18.58 -8.08 -12.47
CA SER A 136 -18.00 -6.98 -11.68
C SER A 136 -18.50 -5.61 -12.11
N LEU A 137 -18.76 -4.74 -11.12
CA LEU A 137 -19.05 -3.32 -11.33
C LEU A 137 -17.84 -2.56 -11.87
N TRP A 138 -16.65 -3.09 -11.68
CA TRP A 138 -15.40 -2.47 -12.06
C TRP A 138 -14.99 -2.82 -13.48
N ARG A 139 -14.50 -1.82 -14.20
CA ARG A 139 -13.77 -1.99 -15.45
C ARG A 139 -12.34 -1.52 -15.23
N VAL A 140 -11.39 -2.35 -15.66
CA VAL A 140 -9.96 -2.08 -15.50
C VAL A 140 -9.32 -2.03 -16.88
N TYR A 141 -8.51 -1.01 -17.13
CA TYR A 141 -7.80 -0.83 -18.39
C TYR A 141 -6.36 -0.43 -18.11
N LEU A 142 -5.46 -0.85 -18.98
CA LEU A 142 -4.10 -0.34 -19.03
C LEU A 142 -3.93 0.48 -20.31
N ILE A 143 -3.55 1.74 -20.17
CA ILE A 143 -3.20 2.60 -21.30
C ILE A 143 -1.68 2.67 -21.37
N LYS A 144 -1.13 2.35 -22.56
CA LYS A 144 0.30 2.49 -22.85
C LYS A 144 0.51 3.71 -23.75
N ASP A 145 1.46 4.57 -23.36
CA ASP A 145 1.86 5.77 -24.10
C ASP A 145 0.69 6.69 -24.52
N GLY A 146 -0.38 6.70 -23.71
CA GLY A 146 -1.59 7.47 -23.99
C GLY A 146 -2.37 7.02 -25.23
N ARG A 147 -2.02 5.89 -25.86
CA ARG A 147 -2.57 5.46 -27.15
C ARG A 147 -3.19 4.07 -27.13
N PHE A 148 -2.52 3.12 -26.52
CA PHE A 148 -2.92 1.70 -26.59
C PHE A 148 -3.70 1.33 -25.34
N ARG A 149 -4.99 1.09 -25.49
CA ARG A 149 -5.86 0.59 -24.42
C ARG A 149 -5.88 -0.93 -24.44
N LEU A 150 -5.52 -1.52 -23.34
CA LEU A 150 -5.51 -2.97 -23.10
C LEU A 150 -6.55 -3.33 -22.06
N GLU A 151 -7.24 -4.44 -22.30
CA GLU A 151 -8.05 -5.11 -21.28
C GLU A 151 -7.17 -6.10 -20.50
N PRO A 152 -7.48 -6.37 -19.22
CA PRO A 152 -6.72 -7.34 -18.46
C PRO A 152 -6.88 -8.75 -19.06
N LEU A 153 -5.76 -9.45 -19.22
CA LEU A 153 -5.74 -10.87 -19.50
C LEU A 153 -6.29 -11.67 -18.33
N GLU A 154 -5.96 -11.23 -17.13
CA GLU A 154 -6.37 -11.85 -15.88
C GLU A 154 -6.50 -10.81 -14.77
N ILE A 155 -7.58 -10.92 -14.02
CA ILE A 155 -7.72 -10.29 -12.69
C ILE A 155 -7.96 -11.41 -11.70
N ARG A 156 -7.04 -11.57 -10.74
CA ARG A 156 -7.13 -12.65 -9.78
C ARG A 156 -7.02 -12.16 -8.35
N LYS A 157 -8.03 -12.52 -7.54
CA LYS A 157 -8.04 -12.28 -6.10
C LYS A 157 -7.05 -13.20 -5.39
N VAL A 158 -6.18 -12.62 -4.58
CA VAL A 158 -5.21 -13.37 -3.78
C VAL A 158 -5.86 -13.81 -2.47
N LYS A 159 -6.05 -15.10 -2.30
CA LYS A 159 -6.62 -15.65 -1.06
C LYS A 159 -5.59 -15.57 0.08
N LYS A 160 -5.99 -15.01 1.21
CA LYS A 160 -5.13 -14.72 2.38
C LYS A 160 -4.30 -15.88 2.94
N GLN A 161 -4.54 -17.14 2.58
CA GLN A 161 -3.90 -18.27 3.27
C GLN A 161 -3.24 -19.37 2.41
N ARG A 162 -3.46 -19.47 1.10
CA ARG A 162 -2.98 -20.66 0.36
C ARG A 162 -2.44 -20.50 -1.06
N THR A 163 -2.63 -19.38 -1.73
CA THR A 163 -2.47 -19.35 -3.19
C THR A 163 -1.39 -18.41 -3.71
N LEU A 164 -0.63 -17.75 -2.86
CA LEU A 164 0.56 -16.99 -3.27
C LEU A 164 1.71 -17.91 -3.75
N SER A 165 1.55 -19.22 -3.59
CA SER A 165 2.61 -20.20 -3.77
C SER A 165 3.03 -20.48 -5.21
N ARG A 166 2.22 -20.17 -6.21
CA ARG A 166 2.50 -20.65 -7.57
C ARG A 166 2.87 -19.59 -8.58
N GLU A 167 2.40 -18.35 -8.40
CA GLU A 167 2.48 -17.34 -9.45
C GLU A 167 3.26 -16.08 -9.08
N ILE A 168 3.49 -15.85 -7.79
CA ILE A 168 4.48 -14.89 -7.31
C ILE A 168 5.67 -15.67 -6.71
N GLY A 169 5.77 -16.98 -7.02
CA GLY A 169 6.76 -17.89 -6.46
C GLY A 169 6.48 -18.16 -4.98
N ARG A 170 5.90 -19.28 -4.61
CA ARG A 170 5.78 -19.88 -3.25
C ARG A 170 5.65 -18.91 -2.04
N TYR A 171 5.05 -17.74 -2.22
CA TYR A 171 5.00 -16.71 -1.17
C TYR A 171 3.90 -16.99 -0.17
N ARG A 172 4.26 -17.64 0.88
CA ARG A 172 3.36 -17.95 1.99
C ARG A 172 2.97 -16.72 2.81
N ALA A 173 3.63 -15.64 2.61
CA ALA A 173 3.32 -14.37 3.23
C ALA A 173 3.93 -13.25 2.39
N MET A 174 3.18 -12.71 1.45
CA MET A 174 3.35 -11.29 1.22
C MET A 174 2.79 -10.65 2.48
N SER A 175 3.56 -10.80 3.55
CA SER A 175 3.28 -10.19 4.83
C SER A 175 3.25 -8.68 4.62
N GLU A 176 2.66 -7.99 5.51
CA GLU A 176 2.74 -6.53 5.66
C GLU A 176 4.18 -6.00 5.49
N SER A 177 5.20 -6.86 5.70
CA SER A 177 6.61 -6.55 5.47
C SER A 177 6.97 -6.30 4.01
N PHE A 178 6.50 -7.11 3.05
CA PHE A 178 6.80 -6.90 1.63
C PHE A 178 5.93 -5.84 0.97
N LEU A 179 4.65 -5.79 1.36
CA LEU A 179 3.67 -4.84 0.84
C LEU A 179 2.97 -4.17 2.03
N PRO A 180 3.55 -3.14 2.64
CA PRO A 180 3.03 -2.52 3.87
C PRO A 180 1.66 -1.86 3.71
N TYR A 181 1.17 -1.71 2.48
CA TYR A 181 -0.17 -1.23 2.17
C TYR A 181 -1.23 -2.35 2.15
N VAL A 182 -0.81 -3.62 2.24
CA VAL A 182 -1.74 -4.76 2.38
C VAL A 182 -2.00 -4.99 3.86
N ASN A 183 -3.24 -4.74 4.27
CA ASN A 183 -3.69 -4.82 5.66
C ASN A 183 -4.99 -5.63 5.76
N PRO A 184 -5.54 -5.87 6.97
CA PRO A 184 -6.78 -6.65 7.15
C PRO A 184 -8.01 -6.11 6.39
N TRP A 185 -8.01 -4.80 6.07
CA TRP A 185 -9.13 -4.11 5.42
C TRP A 185 -9.02 -4.10 3.90
N THR A 186 -7.85 -4.45 3.35
CA THR A 186 -7.63 -4.48 1.92
C THR A 186 -7.67 -5.89 1.36
N THR A 187 -8.12 -6.00 0.12
CA THR A 187 -8.02 -7.21 -0.69
C THR A 187 -6.90 -7.03 -1.70
N LEU A 188 -6.01 -8.01 -1.77
CA LEU A 188 -4.94 -8.03 -2.76
C LEU A 188 -5.39 -8.75 -4.02
N TYR A 189 -5.16 -8.10 -5.16
CA TYR A 189 -5.36 -8.65 -6.50
C TYR A 189 -4.06 -8.67 -7.30
N VAL A 190 -3.99 -9.57 -8.26
CA VAL A 190 -2.98 -9.57 -9.33
C VAL A 190 -3.70 -9.22 -10.62
N PHE A 191 -3.27 -8.15 -11.28
CA PHE A 191 -3.75 -7.78 -12.62
C PHE A 191 -2.63 -8.06 -13.62
N ARG A 192 -2.97 -8.68 -14.75
CA ARG A 192 -2.04 -8.99 -15.84
C ARG A 192 -2.58 -8.50 -17.16
N PHE A 193 -1.71 -7.85 -17.93
CA PHE A 193 -2.04 -7.36 -19.27
C PHE A 193 -1.03 -7.94 -20.25
N LYS A 194 -1.51 -8.40 -21.39
CA LYS A 194 -0.66 -9.03 -22.40
C LYS A 194 0.34 -8.02 -22.95
N ARG A 195 1.62 -8.40 -23.01
CA ARG A 195 2.70 -7.54 -23.52
C ARG A 195 2.90 -7.70 -25.02
N ASN A 196 2.67 -8.89 -25.57
CA ASN A 196 2.96 -9.24 -26.97
C ASN A 196 2.12 -8.44 -27.98
N GLY A 197 2.79 -7.95 -29.04
CA GLY A 197 2.16 -7.23 -30.16
C GLY A 197 2.12 -5.71 -30.01
N LEU A 198 2.75 -5.16 -28.97
CA LEU A 198 2.93 -3.72 -28.73
C LEU A 198 4.41 -3.34 -28.92
N PRO A 199 4.72 -2.05 -29.16
CA PRO A 199 6.10 -1.59 -29.18
C PRO A 199 6.88 -2.03 -27.94
N GLU A 200 8.09 -2.56 -28.12
CA GLU A 200 8.90 -3.11 -27.02
C GLU A 200 9.26 -2.07 -25.95
N ALA A 201 9.35 -0.80 -26.34
CA ALA A 201 9.63 0.30 -25.43
C ALA A 201 8.40 1.18 -25.24
N SER A 202 7.67 0.95 -24.17
CA SER A 202 6.67 1.91 -23.67
C SER A 202 7.35 2.90 -22.74
N HIS A 203 6.98 4.17 -22.83
CA HIS A 203 7.51 5.24 -21.96
C HIS A 203 6.60 5.54 -20.78
N SER A 204 5.33 5.18 -20.88
CA SER A 204 4.37 5.41 -19.81
C SER A 204 3.29 4.34 -19.74
N LEU A 205 2.83 4.08 -18.52
CA LEU A 205 1.68 3.22 -18.22
C LEU A 205 0.68 4.01 -17.39
N GLU A 206 -0.60 3.85 -17.69
CA GLU A 206 -1.70 4.37 -16.91
C GLU A 206 -2.72 3.26 -16.64
N LEU A 207 -2.82 2.83 -15.38
CA LEU A 207 -3.82 1.87 -14.94
C LEU A 207 -5.08 2.61 -14.53
N ILE A 208 -6.19 2.34 -15.21
CA ILE A 208 -7.49 2.98 -14.99
C ILE A 208 -8.42 1.96 -14.34
N LEU A 209 -9.05 2.38 -13.23
CA LEU A 209 -10.15 1.67 -12.59
C LEU A 209 -11.38 2.56 -12.64
N THR A 210 -12.47 2.04 -13.18
CA THR A 210 -13.71 2.82 -13.37
C THR A 210 -14.94 1.99 -13.01
N SER A 211 -15.97 2.68 -12.50
CA SER A 211 -17.27 2.13 -12.14
C SER A 211 -18.34 3.21 -12.32
N PRO A 212 -19.64 2.92 -12.14
CA PRO A 212 -20.70 3.94 -12.12
C PRO A 212 -20.51 5.03 -11.04
N SER A 213 -19.72 4.73 -9.98
CA SER A 213 -19.42 5.69 -8.90
C SER A 213 -18.28 6.65 -9.24
N GLY A 214 -17.51 6.39 -10.31
CA GLY A 214 -16.40 7.25 -10.73
C GLY A 214 -15.22 6.46 -11.28
N SER A 215 -14.12 7.17 -11.53
CA SER A 215 -12.88 6.59 -12.03
C SER A 215 -11.65 7.15 -11.32
N THR A 216 -10.58 6.36 -11.28
CA THR A 216 -9.26 6.78 -10.83
C THR A 216 -8.21 6.23 -11.77
N SER A 217 -7.08 6.93 -11.90
CA SER A 217 -5.95 6.51 -12.72
C SER A 217 -4.64 6.57 -11.94
N LEU A 218 -3.76 5.63 -12.24
CA LEU A 218 -2.45 5.47 -11.63
C LEU A 218 -1.42 5.46 -12.74
N LYS A 219 -0.42 6.37 -12.67
CA LYS A 219 0.52 6.60 -13.77
C LYS A 219 1.95 6.26 -13.38
N TRP A 220 2.66 5.64 -14.31
CA TRP A 220 4.09 5.34 -14.21
C TRP A 220 4.81 5.84 -15.46
N ASP A 221 5.91 6.52 -15.26
CA ASP A 221 6.93 6.80 -16.27
C ASP A 221 7.97 5.66 -16.20
N LEU A 222 8.35 5.07 -17.37
CA LEU A 222 9.18 3.88 -17.47
C LEU A 222 10.61 4.20 -17.81
#